data_376f68f46f9c96bc33a3a3afc85a421b
#
_entry.id   376f68f46f9c96bc33a3a3afc85a421b
#
_cell.length_a   1.000
_cell.length_b   1.000
_cell.length_c   1.000
_cell.angle_alpha   90.00
_cell.angle_beta   90.00
_cell.angle_gamma   90.00
#
_symmetry.space_group_name_H-M   'P 1'
#
loop_
_entity.id
_entity.type
_entity.pdbx_description
1 polymer ?
#
loop_
_entity_poly.entity_id
_entity_poly.type
_entity_poly.pdbx_seq_one_letter_code
_entity_poly.pdbx_strand_id
1 'polypeptide(L)'
;MINKLTIDSLKPLKIPVCFQRYSGKAEAYVTFHEYLETGEEYEDDEETLTAHYVQVDVWSKNDYTEIVKEAKNLLRAAGFKRLSEIDLYEEDTKVYHKGLKFYYIEER
;
A
#
# COMPACT_ATOMS: atom_id res chain seq x y z
N MET A 1 -13.36 3.40 -2.33
CA MET A 1 -13.30 2.95 -0.93
C MET A 1 -11.87 2.50 -0.55
N ILE A 2 -11.32 1.49 -1.20
CA ILE A 2 -9.99 0.99 -0.83
C ILE A 2 -8.87 2.03 -1.05
N ASN A 3 -8.95 2.81 -2.12
CA ASN A 3 -7.93 3.84 -2.38
C ASN A 3 -7.96 4.92 -1.32
N LYS A 4 -9.17 5.38 -0.95
CA LYS A 4 -9.32 6.39 0.11
C LYS A 4 -8.84 5.84 1.45
N LEU A 5 -9.17 4.60 1.78
CA LEU A 5 -8.73 3.97 3.01
C LEU A 5 -7.20 3.91 3.07
N THR A 6 -6.56 3.54 1.95
CA THR A 6 -5.10 3.46 1.90
C THR A 6 -4.47 4.83 2.10
N ILE A 7 -4.98 5.85 1.42
CA ILE A 7 -4.46 7.23 1.56
C ILE A 7 -4.63 7.71 3.00
N ASP A 8 -5.84 7.56 3.54
CA ASP A 8 -6.14 8.05 4.89
C ASP A 8 -5.29 7.34 5.95
N SER A 9 -5.08 6.03 5.79
CA SER A 9 -4.29 5.25 6.73
C SER A 9 -2.83 5.70 6.77
N LEU A 10 -2.29 6.14 5.65
CA LEU A 10 -0.88 6.52 5.53
C LEU A 10 -0.61 8.02 5.74
N LYS A 11 -1.65 8.82 5.96
CA LYS A 11 -1.47 10.27 6.21
C LYS A 11 -0.47 10.60 7.33
N PRO A 12 -0.43 9.84 8.45
CA PRO A 12 0.53 10.16 9.51
C PRO A 12 2.00 10.07 9.11
N LEU A 13 2.32 9.44 7.98
CA LEU A 13 3.70 9.41 7.47
C LEU A 13 4.21 10.80 7.10
N LYS A 14 3.29 11.72 6.75
CA LYS A 14 3.61 13.12 6.38
C LYS A 14 4.54 13.22 5.17
N ILE A 15 4.45 12.25 4.26
CA ILE A 15 5.12 12.28 2.96
C ILE A 15 4.07 12.05 1.89
N PRO A 16 4.34 12.37 0.62
CA PRO A 16 3.36 12.15 -0.44
C PRO A 16 2.93 10.69 -0.55
N VAL A 17 1.63 10.46 -0.62
CA VAL A 17 1.02 9.14 -0.84
C VAL A 17 0.11 9.28 -2.05
N CYS A 18 0.47 8.62 -3.15
CA CYS A 18 -0.18 8.81 -4.44
C CYS A 18 -0.63 7.50 -5.06
N PHE A 19 -1.76 7.55 -5.76
CA PHE A 19 -2.26 6.40 -6.49
C PHE A 19 -1.41 6.19 -7.76
N GLN A 20 -0.88 4.99 -7.89
CA GLN A 20 -0.09 4.48 -9.02
C GLN A 20 1.27 5.16 -9.24
N ARG A 21 1.35 6.49 -9.24
CA ARG A 21 2.64 7.14 -9.48
C ARG A 21 2.74 8.51 -8.85
N TYR A 22 3.96 8.94 -8.68
CA TYR A 22 4.29 10.23 -8.10
C TYR A 22 5.21 11.00 -9.07
N SER A 23 4.91 12.25 -9.33
CA SER A 23 5.69 13.09 -10.25
C SER A 23 6.34 14.30 -9.57
N GLY A 24 6.34 14.35 -8.24
CA GLY A 24 6.93 15.45 -7.49
C GLY A 24 8.42 15.28 -7.24
N LYS A 25 8.96 16.08 -6.30
CA LYS A 25 10.39 16.13 -6.01
C LYS A 25 10.76 15.72 -4.59
N ALA A 26 9.84 15.15 -3.82
CA ALA A 26 10.15 14.70 -2.47
C ALA A 26 11.19 13.59 -2.50
N GLU A 27 12.06 13.56 -1.49
CA GLU A 27 13.09 12.54 -1.38
C GLU A 27 12.53 11.18 -0.99
N ALA A 28 11.37 11.16 -0.34
CA ALA A 28 10.65 9.94 0.01
C ALA A 28 9.17 10.12 -0.32
N TYR A 29 8.55 9.08 -0.84
CA TYR A 29 7.14 9.09 -1.17
C TYR A 29 6.62 7.67 -1.24
N VAL A 30 5.29 7.53 -1.27
CA VAL A 30 4.60 6.24 -1.36
C VAL A 30 3.69 6.25 -2.56
N THR A 31 3.69 5.17 -3.32
CA THR A 31 2.69 4.93 -4.36
C THR A 31 1.97 3.63 -4.03
N PHE A 32 0.74 3.48 -4.48
CA PHE A 32 -0.02 2.26 -4.24
C PHE A 32 -0.97 1.98 -5.38
N HIS A 33 -1.36 0.72 -5.51
CA HIS A 33 -2.39 0.30 -6.46
C HIS A 33 -3.01 -1.00 -6.00
N GLU A 34 -4.25 -1.20 -6.36
CA GLU A 34 -4.93 -2.47 -6.16
C GLU A 34 -4.65 -3.35 -7.37
N TYR A 35 -4.07 -4.54 -7.15
CA TYR A 35 -3.72 -5.42 -8.25
C TYR A 35 -4.68 -6.60 -8.42
N LEU A 36 -5.56 -6.82 -7.44
CA LEU A 36 -6.54 -7.88 -7.53
C LEU A 36 -7.69 -7.60 -6.56
N GLU A 37 -8.91 -7.81 -7.03
CA GLU A 37 -10.11 -7.75 -6.20
C GLU A 37 -10.90 -9.03 -6.46
N THR A 38 -11.27 -9.77 -5.39
CA THR A 38 -12.00 -11.03 -5.53
C THR A 38 -13.15 -11.08 -4.54
N GLY A 39 -14.26 -11.69 -4.96
CA GLY A 39 -15.35 -12.06 -4.04
C GLY A 39 -14.94 -13.32 -3.29
N GLU A 40 -15.07 -13.29 -1.97
CA GLU A 40 -14.65 -14.41 -1.12
C GLU A 40 -15.83 -15.20 -0.57
N GLU A 41 -17.00 -14.56 -0.36
CA GLU A 41 -18.20 -15.22 0.08
C GLU A 41 -19.41 -14.67 -0.64
N TYR A 42 -20.42 -15.54 -0.85
CA TYR A 42 -21.66 -15.19 -1.52
C TYR A 42 -22.85 -15.75 -0.73
N GLU A 43 -23.93 -14.97 -0.68
CA GLU A 43 -25.23 -15.38 -0.17
C GLU A 43 -26.29 -15.01 -1.18
N ASP A 44 -27.14 -15.98 -1.58
CA ASP A 44 -28.19 -15.78 -2.60
C ASP A 44 -27.62 -15.14 -3.87
N ASP A 45 -26.45 -15.62 -4.32
CA ASP A 45 -25.73 -15.14 -5.50
C ASP A 45 -25.23 -13.69 -5.36
N GLU A 46 -25.26 -13.12 -4.14
CA GLU A 46 -24.69 -11.81 -3.87
C GLU A 46 -23.39 -11.93 -3.11
N GLU A 47 -22.41 -11.14 -3.49
CA GLU A 47 -21.10 -11.11 -2.84
C GLU A 47 -21.21 -10.48 -1.46
N THR A 48 -20.81 -11.21 -0.40
CA THR A 48 -20.86 -10.72 0.98
C THR A 48 -19.51 -10.29 1.52
N LEU A 49 -18.43 -10.86 1.01
CA LEU A 49 -17.07 -10.46 1.35
C LEU A 49 -16.28 -10.23 0.08
N THR A 50 -15.48 -9.17 0.08
CA THR A 50 -14.56 -8.84 -1.01
C THR A 50 -13.16 -8.73 -0.46
N ALA A 51 -12.21 -9.43 -1.09
CA ALA A 51 -10.79 -9.29 -0.75
C ALA A 51 -10.14 -8.30 -1.72
N HIS A 52 -9.48 -7.30 -1.17
CA HIS A 52 -8.72 -6.31 -1.93
C HIS A 52 -7.23 -6.57 -1.73
N TYR A 53 -6.50 -6.76 -2.82
CA TYR A 53 -5.05 -6.99 -2.78
C TYR A 53 -4.36 -5.73 -3.27
N VAL A 54 -3.59 -5.11 -2.39
CA VAL A 54 -3.00 -3.80 -2.63
C VAL A 54 -1.48 -3.89 -2.50
N GLN A 55 -0.78 -3.31 -3.45
CA GLN A 55 0.66 -3.15 -3.37
C GLN A 55 0.96 -1.71 -2.96
N VAL A 56 1.74 -1.56 -1.90
CA VAL A 56 2.19 -0.27 -1.39
C VAL A 56 3.70 -0.21 -1.59
N ASP A 57 4.15 0.77 -2.35
CA ASP A 57 5.56 0.93 -2.67
C ASP A 57 6.11 2.15 -1.96
N VAL A 58 7.15 1.94 -1.16
CA VAL A 58 7.87 3.03 -0.48
C VAL A 58 9.13 3.32 -1.27
N TRP A 59 9.29 4.57 -1.67
CA TRP A 59 10.42 5.04 -2.46
C TRP A 59 11.21 6.04 -1.66
N SER A 60 12.54 5.95 -1.64
CA SER A 60 13.37 6.90 -0.92
C SER A 60 14.77 6.95 -1.50
N LYS A 61 15.36 8.15 -1.51
CA LYS A 61 16.76 8.34 -1.86
C LYS A 61 17.68 7.99 -0.68
N ASN A 62 17.10 7.82 0.49
CA ASN A 62 17.83 7.54 1.74
C ASN A 62 17.31 6.24 2.35
N ASP A 63 17.77 5.94 3.57
CA ASP A 63 17.29 4.78 4.31
C ASP A 63 15.78 4.91 4.57
N TYR A 64 15.02 3.89 4.19
CA TYR A 64 13.56 3.89 4.34
C TYR A 64 13.07 3.00 5.49
N THR A 65 13.97 2.48 6.32
CA THR A 65 13.62 1.52 7.37
C THR A 65 12.49 2.01 8.27
N GLU A 66 12.60 3.25 8.75
CA GLU A 66 11.58 3.81 9.64
C GLU A 66 10.26 4.09 8.94
N ILE A 67 10.32 4.55 7.69
CA ILE A 67 9.11 4.81 6.89
C ILE A 67 8.36 3.50 6.65
N VAL A 68 9.07 2.44 6.28
CA VAL A 68 8.48 1.13 6.04
C VAL A 68 7.84 0.58 7.31
N LYS A 69 8.54 0.69 8.43
CA LYS A 69 8.04 0.20 9.72
C LYS A 69 6.75 0.92 10.10
N GLU A 70 6.73 2.24 10.00
CA GLU A 70 5.55 3.03 10.30
C GLU A 70 4.40 2.73 9.34
N ALA A 71 4.70 2.62 8.04
CA ALA A 71 3.67 2.28 7.05
C ALA A 71 3.02 0.93 7.35
N LYS A 72 3.82 -0.08 7.69
CA LYS A 72 3.28 -1.40 8.06
C LYS A 72 2.38 -1.32 9.29
N ASN A 73 2.80 -0.57 10.29
CA ASN A 73 2.01 -0.41 11.52
C ASN A 73 0.69 0.31 11.25
N LEU A 74 0.72 1.38 10.45
CA LEU A 74 -0.48 2.15 10.11
C LEU A 74 -1.47 1.32 9.30
N LEU A 75 -0.99 0.56 8.32
CA LEU A 75 -1.87 -0.27 7.51
C LEU A 75 -2.46 -1.41 8.33
N ARG A 76 -1.65 -2.02 9.20
CA ARG A 76 -2.16 -3.08 10.08
C ARG A 76 -3.25 -2.54 11.02
N ALA A 77 -3.05 -1.35 11.57
CA ALA A 77 -4.04 -0.72 12.45
C ALA A 77 -5.35 -0.43 11.71
N ALA A 78 -5.28 -0.20 10.40
CA ALA A 78 -6.46 0.05 9.57
C ALA A 78 -7.15 -1.24 9.11
N GLY A 79 -6.59 -2.41 9.43
CA GLY A 79 -7.19 -3.71 9.08
C GLY A 79 -6.54 -4.44 7.93
N PHE A 80 -5.49 -3.87 7.31
CA PHE A 80 -4.74 -4.56 6.26
C PHE A 80 -3.88 -5.68 6.86
N LYS A 81 -3.72 -6.77 6.11
CA LYS A 81 -2.85 -7.88 6.48
C LYS A 81 -1.73 -8.02 5.47
N ARG A 82 -0.51 -8.12 5.96
CA ARG A 82 0.67 -8.23 5.09
C ARG A 82 0.78 -9.61 4.47
N LEU A 83 1.06 -9.64 3.17
CA LEU A 83 1.32 -10.89 2.44
C LEU A 83 2.81 -11.10 2.22
N SER A 84 3.51 -10.10 1.68
CA SER A 84 4.91 -10.22 1.35
C SER A 84 5.54 -8.85 1.20
N GLU A 85 6.87 -8.81 1.14
CA GLU A 85 7.61 -7.58 0.87
C GLU A 85 8.90 -7.91 0.14
N ILE A 86 9.39 -6.95 -0.66
CA ILE A 86 10.60 -7.11 -1.45
C ILE A 86 11.37 -5.79 -1.49
N ASP A 87 12.69 -5.88 -1.36
CA ASP A 87 13.58 -4.73 -1.49
C ASP A 87 14.10 -4.67 -2.92
N LEU A 88 14.06 -3.48 -3.50
CA LEU A 88 14.53 -3.22 -4.86
C LEU A 88 15.38 -1.95 -4.86
N TYR A 89 16.17 -1.77 -5.90
CA TYR A 89 16.95 -0.56 -6.09
C TYR A 89 16.96 -0.21 -7.56
N GLU A 90 16.63 1.03 -7.89
CA GLU A 90 16.64 1.50 -9.26
C GLU A 90 17.95 2.25 -9.55
N GLU A 91 18.79 1.64 -10.38
CA GLU A 91 20.09 2.20 -10.74
C GLU A 91 20.00 3.57 -11.43
N ASP A 92 19.02 3.70 -12.35
CA ASP A 92 18.90 4.92 -13.17
C ASP A 92 18.58 6.15 -12.32
N THR A 93 17.68 6.01 -11.35
CA THR A 93 17.23 7.11 -10.50
C THR A 93 17.92 7.14 -9.15
N LYS A 94 18.65 6.09 -8.83
CA LYS A 94 19.32 5.91 -7.53
C LYS A 94 18.33 6.00 -6.36
N VAL A 95 17.19 5.33 -6.51
CA VAL A 95 16.13 5.33 -5.52
C VAL A 95 15.95 3.93 -4.96
N TYR A 96 15.93 3.82 -3.64
CA TYR A 96 15.58 2.57 -2.96
C TYR A 96 14.07 2.40 -3.00
N HIS A 97 13.63 1.18 -3.18
CA HIS A 97 12.22 0.87 -3.35
C HIS A 97 11.88 -0.36 -2.53
N LYS A 98 10.87 -0.23 -1.67
CA LYS A 98 10.33 -1.35 -0.90
C LYS A 98 8.90 -1.60 -1.36
N GLY A 99 8.66 -2.79 -1.92
CA GLY A 99 7.31 -3.19 -2.31
C GLY A 99 6.67 -4.01 -1.20
N LEU A 100 5.50 -3.58 -0.74
CA LEU A 100 4.74 -4.23 0.32
C LEU A 100 3.41 -4.69 -0.27
N LYS A 101 3.10 -5.97 -0.12
CA LYS A 101 1.80 -6.49 -0.56
C LYS A 101 0.93 -6.80 0.63
N PHE A 102 -0.30 -6.28 0.59
CA PHE A 102 -1.29 -6.43 1.64
C PHE A 102 -2.61 -6.92 1.07
N TYR A 103 -3.47 -7.44 1.94
CA TYR A 103 -4.87 -7.63 1.57
C TYR A 103 -5.78 -7.04 2.66
N TYR A 104 -6.98 -6.70 2.25
CA TYR A 104 -8.01 -6.13 3.11
C TYR A 104 -9.34 -6.79 2.76
N ILE A 105 -10.05 -7.26 3.78
CA ILE A 105 -11.37 -7.88 3.59
C ILE A 105 -12.44 -6.84 3.87
N GLU A 106 -13.27 -6.60 2.88
CA GLU A 106 -14.41 -5.69 2.98
C GLU A 106 -15.68 -6.50 3.11
N GLU A 107 -16.48 -6.21 4.12
CA GLU A 107 -17.82 -6.79 4.28
C GLU A 107 -18.81 -5.93 3.52
N ARG A 108 -19.70 -6.59 2.80
CA ARG A 108 -20.70 -5.91 1.97
C ARG A 108 -22.08 -5.98 2.60
#